data_7afa8091ed54352abf077588aa6babfe
#
_entry.id   7afa8091ed54352abf077588aa6babfe
#
_cell.length_a   1.000
_cell.length_b   1.000
_cell.length_c   1.000
_cell.angle_alpha   90.00
_cell.angle_beta   90.00
_cell.angle_gamma   90.00
#
_symmetry.space_group_name_H-M   'P 1'
#
loop_
_entity.id
_entity.type
_entity.pdbx_description
1 polymer ?
#
loop_
_entity_poly.entity_id
_entity_poly.type
_entity_poly.pdbx_seq_one_letter_code
_entity_poly.pdbx_strand_id
1 'polypeptide(L)'
;MASSVREPNLASLGGSSPTRVLKRYFAATRPKFYAASLLPLLVGASLGFAGSERLDVLVVLLAVGAVLCLHGGANVLNDVADEASGNDGANSGRIHPYSGGSRFIQNGILDMARMRRLGLGLLAAAAVLGLLLTVHRGPGVVLFGLAGL
;
A
#
# COMPACT_ATOMS: atom_id res chain seq x y z
N MET A 1 -14.74 -25.05 11.30
CA MET A 1 -15.07 -23.72 11.84
C MET A 1 -14.04 -22.72 11.32
N ALA A 2 -14.37 -21.90 10.33
CA ALA A 2 -13.49 -20.84 9.87
C ALA A 2 -13.38 -19.79 10.99
N SER A 3 -12.17 -19.55 11.51
CA SER A 3 -11.96 -18.45 12.45
C SER A 3 -12.26 -17.15 11.70
N SER A 4 -13.35 -16.48 12.01
CA SER A 4 -13.65 -15.17 11.47
C SER A 4 -12.50 -14.24 11.84
N VAL A 5 -11.73 -13.81 10.86
CA VAL A 5 -10.68 -12.80 11.06
C VAL A 5 -11.39 -11.54 11.58
N ARG A 6 -11.11 -11.17 12.84
CA ARG A 6 -11.77 -10.02 13.47
C ARG A 6 -11.34 -8.73 12.78
N GLU A 7 -12.30 -7.84 12.56
CA GLU A 7 -12.03 -6.49 12.10
C GLU A 7 -11.08 -5.76 13.08
N PRO A 8 -10.25 -4.84 12.56
CA PRO A 8 -9.37 -4.03 13.41
C PRO A 8 -10.19 -3.17 14.37
N ASN A 9 -9.70 -2.99 15.60
CA ASN A 9 -10.37 -2.19 16.62
C ASN A 9 -9.39 -1.38 17.46
N LEU A 10 -9.89 -0.39 18.20
CA LEU A 10 -9.09 0.49 19.04
C LEU A 10 -8.36 -0.26 20.17
N ALA A 11 -8.90 -1.36 20.68
CA ALA A 11 -8.24 -2.14 21.73
C ALA A 11 -6.91 -2.75 21.24
N SER A 12 -6.86 -3.18 19.97
CA SER A 12 -5.69 -3.80 19.37
C SER A 12 -4.70 -2.79 18.75
N LEU A 13 -5.18 -1.66 18.23
CA LEU A 13 -4.41 -0.69 17.44
C LEU A 13 -4.37 0.72 18.07
N GLY A 14 -5.10 0.95 19.16
CA GLY A 14 -5.09 2.21 19.89
C GLY A 14 -3.80 2.41 20.72
N GLY A 15 -3.71 3.59 21.34
CA GLY A 15 -2.58 3.99 22.18
C GLY A 15 -1.62 4.94 21.48
N SER A 16 -0.78 5.60 22.31
CA SER A 16 0.10 6.70 21.91
C SER A 16 1.58 6.33 21.80
N SER A 17 1.98 5.09 22.17
CA SER A 17 3.39 4.71 22.05
C SER A 17 3.83 4.69 20.58
N PRO A 18 5.09 5.08 20.26
CA PRO A 18 5.59 5.14 18.89
C PRO A 18 5.39 3.83 18.11
N THR A 19 5.61 2.70 18.77
CA THR A 19 5.44 1.37 18.16
C THR A 19 3.98 1.08 17.81
N ARG A 20 3.02 1.47 18.66
CA ARG A 20 1.59 1.32 18.37
C ARG A 20 1.13 2.25 17.25
N VAL A 21 1.64 3.48 17.25
CA VAL A 21 1.39 4.43 16.16
C VAL A 21 1.89 3.87 14.84
N LEU A 22 3.15 3.41 14.77
CA LEU A 22 3.72 2.81 13.56
C LEU A 22 2.91 1.60 13.09
N LYS A 23 2.59 0.67 14.02
CA LYS A 23 1.79 -0.52 13.72
C LYS A 23 0.42 -0.15 13.13
N ARG A 24 -0.24 0.86 13.69
CA ARG A 24 -1.54 1.36 13.23
C ARG A 24 -1.46 1.89 11.79
N TYR A 25 -0.52 2.78 11.51
CA TYR A 25 -0.34 3.34 10.17
C TYR A 25 0.07 2.29 9.15
N PHE A 26 0.97 1.37 9.53
CA PHE A 26 1.33 0.24 8.66
C PHE A 26 0.15 -0.69 8.39
N ALA A 27 -0.65 -1.04 9.40
CA ALA A 27 -1.82 -1.89 9.22
C ALA A 27 -2.89 -1.25 8.31
N ALA A 28 -3.02 0.09 8.32
CA ALA A 28 -3.93 0.82 7.43
C ALA A 28 -3.61 0.64 5.94
N THR A 29 -2.35 0.39 5.58
CA THR A 29 -1.93 0.15 4.18
C THR A 29 -2.32 -1.24 3.64
N ARG A 30 -2.93 -2.10 4.46
CA ARG A 30 -3.37 -3.46 4.11
C ARG A 30 -2.23 -4.36 3.63
N PRO A 31 -1.14 -4.55 4.43
CA PRO A 31 0.09 -5.23 4.00
C PRO A 31 -0.12 -6.69 3.55
N LYS A 32 -1.24 -7.33 3.91
CA LYS A 32 -1.61 -8.68 3.46
C LYS A 32 -1.72 -8.80 1.94
N PHE A 33 -1.99 -7.68 1.25
CA PHE A 33 -2.15 -7.65 -0.20
C PHE A 33 -0.88 -7.27 -0.96
N TYR A 34 0.21 -6.91 -0.27
CA TYR A 34 1.46 -6.52 -0.91
C TYR A 34 2.06 -7.61 -1.80
N ALA A 35 1.83 -8.88 -1.49
CA ALA A 35 2.27 -9.99 -2.32
C ALA A 35 1.79 -9.89 -3.77
N ALA A 36 0.57 -9.37 -4.00
CA ALA A 36 0.02 -9.20 -5.35
C ALA A 36 0.88 -8.26 -6.23
N SER A 37 1.54 -7.26 -5.65
CA SER A 37 2.41 -6.33 -6.38
C SER A 37 3.89 -6.70 -6.30
N LEU A 38 4.33 -7.34 -5.22
CA LEU A 38 5.72 -7.75 -5.06
C LEU A 38 6.09 -8.95 -5.94
N LEU A 39 5.18 -9.91 -6.12
CA LEU A 39 5.46 -11.11 -6.93
C LEU A 39 5.79 -10.76 -8.39
N PRO A 40 5.02 -9.95 -9.11
CA PRO A 40 5.38 -9.52 -10.47
C PRO A 40 6.72 -8.77 -10.53
N LEU A 41 7.01 -7.92 -9.51
CA LEU A 41 8.28 -7.22 -9.43
C LEU A 41 9.45 -8.19 -9.29
N LEU A 42 9.34 -9.19 -8.41
CA LEU A 42 10.38 -10.20 -8.21
C LEU A 42 10.60 -11.06 -9.46
N VAL A 43 9.52 -11.41 -10.17
CA VAL A 43 9.63 -12.09 -11.48
C VAL A 43 10.39 -11.22 -12.48
N GLY A 44 10.04 -9.93 -12.60
CA GLY A 44 10.74 -8.99 -13.47
C GLY A 44 12.22 -8.83 -13.11
N ALA A 45 12.55 -8.73 -11.83
CA ALA A 45 13.94 -8.66 -11.35
C ALA A 45 14.71 -9.96 -11.68
N SER A 46 14.09 -11.12 -11.52
CA SER A 46 14.70 -12.43 -11.85
C SER A 46 14.95 -12.58 -13.34
N LEU A 47 14.02 -12.14 -14.19
CA LEU A 47 14.20 -12.14 -15.65
C LEU A 47 15.32 -11.17 -16.07
N GLY A 48 15.38 -9.99 -15.46
CA GLY A 48 16.46 -9.03 -15.70
C GLY A 48 17.84 -9.58 -15.32
N PHE A 49 17.92 -10.29 -14.19
CA PHE A 49 19.14 -10.99 -13.79
C PHE A 49 19.53 -12.11 -14.77
N ALA A 50 18.56 -12.95 -15.16
CA ALA A 50 18.81 -14.04 -16.11
C ALA A 50 19.32 -13.55 -17.48
N GLY A 51 18.87 -12.35 -17.92
CA GLY A 51 19.30 -11.78 -19.20
C GLY A 51 20.63 -11.00 -19.16
N SER A 52 21.02 -10.48 -17.99
CA SER A 52 22.22 -9.62 -17.86
C SER A 52 23.32 -10.20 -16.96
N GLU A 53 23.01 -11.28 -16.24
CA GLU A 53 23.87 -11.88 -15.18
C GLU A 53 24.29 -10.87 -14.09
N ARG A 54 23.58 -9.73 -13.99
CA ARG A 54 23.86 -8.65 -13.04
C ARG A 54 22.59 -8.26 -12.32
N LEU A 55 22.66 -8.21 -10.99
CA LEU A 55 21.59 -7.70 -10.14
C LEU A 55 22.02 -6.35 -9.55
N ASP A 56 21.32 -5.30 -9.94
CA ASP A 56 21.49 -3.99 -9.30
C ASP A 56 20.58 -3.92 -8.07
N VAL A 57 21.17 -4.22 -6.93
CA VAL A 57 20.45 -4.29 -5.64
C VAL A 57 19.79 -2.95 -5.30
N LEU A 58 20.44 -1.82 -5.58
CA LEU A 58 19.86 -0.49 -5.32
C LEU A 58 18.57 -0.28 -6.12
N VAL A 59 18.60 -0.63 -7.41
CA VAL A 59 17.41 -0.52 -8.28
C VAL A 59 16.28 -1.41 -7.79
N VAL A 60 16.59 -2.66 -7.38
CA VAL A 60 15.57 -3.56 -6.82
C VAL A 60 14.98 -2.98 -5.53
N LEU A 61 15.79 -2.45 -4.63
CA LEU A 61 15.31 -1.83 -3.38
C LEU A 61 14.45 -0.59 -3.64
N LEU A 62 14.86 0.28 -4.56
CA LEU A 62 14.07 1.44 -4.96
C LEU A 62 12.73 1.01 -5.58
N ALA A 63 12.73 0.00 -6.44
CA ALA A 63 11.52 -0.53 -7.06
C ALA A 63 10.57 -1.16 -6.02
N VAL A 64 11.09 -1.96 -5.08
CA VAL A 64 10.32 -2.52 -3.97
C VAL A 64 9.70 -1.41 -3.13
N GLY A 65 10.49 -0.41 -2.74
CA GLY A 65 10.00 0.75 -1.98
C GLY A 65 8.90 1.51 -2.71
N ALA A 66 9.10 1.80 -4.01
CA ALA A 66 8.11 2.49 -4.85
C ALA A 66 6.80 1.71 -4.93
N VAL A 67 6.86 0.40 -5.20
CA VAL A 67 5.70 -0.48 -5.31
C VAL A 67 4.96 -0.59 -3.97
N LEU A 68 5.65 -0.74 -2.85
CA LEU A 68 5.01 -0.80 -1.53
C LEU A 68 4.32 0.52 -1.17
N CYS A 69 4.96 1.66 -1.46
CA CYS A 69 4.37 2.97 -1.24
C CYS A 69 3.16 3.21 -2.15
N LEU A 70 3.26 2.87 -3.43
CA LEU A 70 2.16 3.01 -4.39
C LEU A 70 0.96 2.15 -3.98
N HIS A 71 1.18 0.85 -3.73
CA HIS A 71 0.13 -0.09 -3.33
C HIS A 71 -0.53 0.33 -2.01
N GLY A 72 0.28 0.66 -1.00
CA GLY A 72 -0.24 1.12 0.30
C GLY A 72 -1.00 2.44 0.19
N GLY A 73 -0.49 3.39 -0.59
CA GLY A 73 -1.14 4.68 -0.86
C GLY A 73 -2.49 4.52 -1.56
N ALA A 74 -2.54 3.68 -2.60
CA ALA A 74 -3.78 3.37 -3.32
C ALA A 74 -4.83 2.73 -2.40
N ASN A 75 -4.45 1.72 -1.60
CA ASN A 75 -5.36 1.09 -0.64
C ASN A 75 -5.95 2.10 0.37
N VAL A 76 -5.10 2.96 0.92
CA VAL A 76 -5.53 3.96 1.91
C VAL A 76 -6.45 5.02 1.29
N LEU A 77 -6.15 5.50 0.07
CA LEU A 77 -7.00 6.47 -0.61
C LEU A 77 -8.30 5.86 -1.10
N ASN A 78 -8.30 4.57 -1.48
CA ASN A 78 -9.55 3.86 -1.79
C ASN A 78 -10.48 3.82 -0.57
N ASP A 79 -9.96 3.48 0.63
CA ASP A 79 -10.76 3.50 1.86
C ASP A 79 -11.33 4.91 2.17
N VAL A 80 -10.56 5.98 1.87
CA VAL A 80 -11.04 7.37 2.00
C VAL A 80 -12.16 7.69 1.01
N ALA A 81 -12.03 7.24 -0.25
CA ALA A 81 -13.04 7.45 -1.28
C ALA A 81 -14.34 6.66 -0.99
N ASP A 82 -14.19 5.41 -0.55
CA ASP A 82 -15.32 4.55 -0.19
C ASP A 82 -16.11 5.10 1.02
N GLU A 83 -15.41 5.66 2.01
CA GLU A 83 -16.07 6.35 3.13
C GLU A 83 -16.76 7.63 2.68
N ALA A 84 -16.11 8.45 1.86
CA ALA A 84 -16.67 9.71 1.37
C ALA A 84 -17.93 9.50 0.50
N SER A 85 -17.98 8.40 -0.25
CA SER A 85 -19.15 8.01 -1.07
C SER A 85 -20.24 7.28 -0.28
N GLY A 86 -19.97 6.88 0.97
CA GLY A 86 -20.88 6.06 1.79
C GLY A 86 -20.91 4.57 1.39
N ASN A 87 -20.11 4.16 0.42
CA ASN A 87 -20.07 2.79 -0.08
C ASN A 87 -19.71 1.77 1.01
N ASP A 88 -18.71 2.09 1.82
CA ASP A 88 -18.27 1.26 2.94
C ASP A 88 -19.34 1.11 4.04
N GLY A 89 -20.10 2.18 4.31
CA GLY A 89 -21.21 2.16 5.27
C GLY A 89 -22.37 1.29 4.81
N ALA A 90 -22.67 1.29 3.52
CA ALA A 90 -23.76 0.51 2.91
C ALA A 90 -23.42 -0.99 2.75
N ASN A 91 -22.13 -1.36 2.75
CA ASN A 91 -21.68 -2.74 2.52
C ASN A 91 -21.89 -3.63 3.75
N SER A 92 -23.07 -4.21 3.90
CA SER A 92 -23.41 -5.17 4.97
C SER A 92 -22.93 -6.60 4.69
N GLY A 93 -22.69 -6.95 3.41
CA GLY A 93 -22.26 -8.28 2.99
C GLY A 93 -20.74 -8.49 2.93
N ARG A 94 -19.96 -7.58 3.53
CA ARG A 94 -18.50 -7.64 3.48
C ARG A 94 -17.91 -8.86 4.18
N ILE A 95 -16.79 -9.34 3.64
CA ILE A 95 -16.00 -10.45 4.19
C ILE A 95 -14.60 -9.93 4.51
N HIS A 96 -14.37 -9.51 5.76
CA HIS A 96 -13.06 -9.02 6.19
C HIS A 96 -12.01 -10.14 6.19
N PRO A 97 -10.78 -9.92 5.73
CA PRO A 97 -10.18 -8.67 5.23
C PRO A 97 -10.28 -8.48 3.70
N TYR A 98 -11.04 -9.32 2.99
CA TYR A 98 -11.02 -9.42 1.53
C TYR A 98 -11.90 -8.37 0.84
N SER A 99 -13.00 -7.96 1.48
CA SER A 99 -13.90 -6.94 0.97
C SER A 99 -14.30 -5.93 2.04
N GLY A 100 -14.75 -4.72 1.64
CA GLY A 100 -15.23 -3.67 2.53
C GLY A 100 -14.11 -2.86 3.21
N GLY A 101 -12.98 -2.68 2.55
CA GLY A 101 -11.92 -1.80 3.01
C GLY A 101 -11.14 -2.27 4.23
N SER A 102 -10.30 -1.39 4.79
CA SER A 102 -9.56 -1.67 6.02
C SER A 102 -10.40 -1.50 7.29
N ARG A 103 -11.52 -0.81 7.21
CA ARG A 103 -12.43 -0.43 8.32
C ARG A 103 -11.79 0.49 9.37
N PHE A 104 -10.69 1.14 9.05
CA PHE A 104 -9.97 2.02 9.97
C PHE A 104 -10.73 3.30 10.30
N ILE A 105 -11.44 3.86 9.32
CA ILE A 105 -12.25 5.08 9.50
C ILE A 105 -13.52 4.71 10.29
N GLN A 106 -14.26 3.71 9.83
CA GLN A 106 -15.54 3.28 10.42
C GLN A 106 -15.37 2.80 11.87
N ASN A 107 -14.25 2.16 12.18
CA ASN A 107 -13.96 1.67 13.54
C ASN A 107 -13.24 2.72 14.41
N GLY A 108 -13.13 3.98 13.95
CA GLY A 108 -12.57 5.12 14.70
C GLY A 108 -11.07 5.00 15.01
N ILE A 109 -10.32 4.15 14.30
CA ILE A 109 -8.89 3.92 14.55
C ILE A 109 -8.04 5.06 14.00
N LEU A 110 -8.38 5.55 12.81
CA LEU A 110 -7.84 6.75 12.17
C LEU A 110 -9.00 7.53 11.56
N ASP A 111 -8.97 8.86 11.69
CA ASP A 111 -9.92 9.72 11.00
C ASP A 111 -9.58 9.85 9.51
N MET A 112 -10.57 10.27 8.73
CA MET A 112 -10.47 10.44 7.28
C MET A 112 -9.30 11.37 6.88
N ALA A 113 -9.05 12.44 7.64
CA ALA A 113 -7.98 13.40 7.35
C ALA A 113 -6.59 12.78 7.54
N ARG A 114 -6.41 11.94 8.57
CA ARG A 114 -5.16 11.19 8.78
C ARG A 114 -4.95 10.12 7.71
N MET A 115 -5.99 9.39 7.36
CA MET A 115 -5.95 8.41 6.26
C MET A 115 -5.58 9.09 4.94
N ARG A 116 -6.22 10.21 4.59
CA ARG A 116 -5.91 10.96 3.38
C ARG A 116 -4.45 11.46 3.36
N ARG A 117 -3.94 12.00 4.47
CA ARG A 117 -2.53 12.44 4.58
C ARG A 117 -1.56 11.26 4.42
N LEU A 118 -1.86 10.12 5.03
CA LEU A 118 -1.06 8.90 4.88
C LEU A 118 -1.02 8.45 3.40
N GLY A 119 -2.17 8.33 2.76
CA GLY A 119 -2.27 7.90 1.37
C GLY A 119 -1.52 8.83 0.41
N LEU A 120 -1.75 10.15 0.53
CA LEU A 120 -1.04 11.15 -0.29
C LEU A 120 0.46 11.15 -0.03
N GLY A 121 0.90 11.02 1.23
CA GLY A 121 2.31 10.91 1.59
C GLY A 121 2.99 9.68 0.99
N LEU A 122 2.30 8.54 0.99
CA LEU A 122 2.80 7.31 0.36
C LEU A 122 2.89 7.45 -1.17
N LEU A 123 1.89 8.07 -1.83
CA LEU A 123 1.98 8.32 -3.27
C LEU A 123 3.13 9.29 -3.62
N ALA A 124 3.31 10.34 -2.82
CA ALA A 124 4.45 11.25 -2.99
C ALA A 124 5.79 10.52 -2.82
N ALA A 125 5.92 9.65 -1.82
CA ALA A 125 7.10 8.82 -1.64
C ALA A 125 7.33 7.87 -2.83
N ALA A 126 6.28 7.24 -3.35
CA ALA A 126 6.35 6.41 -4.55
C ALA A 126 6.85 7.21 -5.76
N ALA A 127 6.35 8.44 -5.96
CA ALA A 127 6.79 9.32 -7.04
C ALA A 127 8.28 9.68 -6.91
N VAL A 128 8.75 10.02 -5.71
CA VAL A 128 10.18 10.31 -5.45
C VAL A 128 11.04 9.08 -5.76
N LEU A 129 10.65 7.89 -5.30
CA LEU A 129 11.38 6.65 -5.57
C LEU A 129 11.37 6.31 -7.08
N GLY A 130 10.26 6.55 -7.78
CA GLY A 130 10.16 6.41 -9.23
C GLY A 130 11.08 7.38 -9.98
N LEU A 131 11.19 8.63 -9.53
CA LEU A 131 12.14 9.60 -10.09
C LEU A 131 13.60 9.16 -9.88
N LEU A 132 13.94 8.64 -8.70
CA LEU A 132 15.27 8.09 -8.45
C LEU A 132 15.57 6.90 -9.36
N LEU A 133 14.60 6.02 -9.60
CA LEU A 133 14.72 4.94 -10.58
C LEU A 133 14.96 5.48 -11.99
N THR A 134 14.27 6.56 -12.38
CA THR A 134 14.46 7.21 -13.69
C THR A 134 15.88 7.75 -13.84
N VAL A 135 16.45 8.33 -12.80
CA VAL A 135 17.84 8.80 -12.81
C VAL A 135 18.84 7.65 -13.03
N HIS A 136 18.57 6.49 -12.40
CA HIS A 136 19.46 5.32 -12.48
C HIS A 136 19.26 4.47 -13.76
N ARG A 137 18.06 4.43 -14.33
CA ARG A 137 17.70 3.50 -15.42
C ARG A 137 17.23 4.19 -16.71
N GLY A 138 17.18 5.51 -16.69
CA GLY A 138 16.79 6.31 -17.84
C GLY A 138 15.27 6.56 -17.95
N PRO A 139 14.87 7.42 -18.91
CA PRO A 139 13.50 7.92 -19.01
C PRO A 139 12.44 6.86 -19.34
N GLY A 140 12.85 5.68 -19.83
CA GLY A 140 11.92 4.57 -20.11
C GLY A 140 11.10 4.15 -18.88
N VAL A 141 11.64 4.33 -17.67
CA VAL A 141 10.90 4.04 -16.42
C VAL A 141 9.62 4.89 -16.28
N VAL A 142 9.67 6.15 -16.76
CA VAL A 142 8.51 7.07 -16.73
C VAL A 142 7.37 6.53 -17.59
N LEU A 143 7.68 5.96 -18.77
CA LEU A 143 6.67 5.40 -19.67
C LEU A 143 5.90 4.26 -19.01
N PHE A 144 6.59 3.38 -18.29
CA PHE A 144 5.95 2.30 -17.52
C PHE A 144 5.14 2.85 -16.32
N GLY A 145 5.64 3.90 -15.66
CA GLY A 145 4.91 4.57 -14.59
C GLY A 145 3.60 5.19 -15.08
N LEU A 146 3.61 5.83 -16.24
CA LEU A 146 2.41 6.43 -16.86
C LEU A 146 1.41 5.38 -17.35
N ALA A 147 1.89 4.22 -17.82
CA ALA A 147 1.01 3.13 -18.26
C ALA A 147 0.28 2.43 -17.09
N GLY A 148 0.74 2.64 -15.85
CA GLY A 148 0.13 2.08 -14.63
C GLY A 148 -0.85 3.02 -13.91
N LEU A 149 -1.08 4.23 -14.44
CA LEU A 149 -2.04 5.21 -13.92
C LEU A 149 -3.39 5.07 -14.64
#